data_e82f17fab6cf7fcc478afdddb7ba61b0
#
_entry.id   e82f17fab6cf7fcc478afdddb7ba61b0
#
_cell.length_a   1.000
_cell.length_b   1.000
_cell.length_c   1.000
_cell.angle_alpha   90.00
_cell.angle_beta   90.00
_cell.angle_gamma   90.00
#
_symmetry.space_group_name_H-M   'P 1'
#
loop_
_entity.id
_entity.type
_entity.pdbx_description
1 polymer ?
#
loop_
_entity_poly.entity_id
_entity_poly.type
_entity_poly.pdbx_seq_one_letter_code
_entity_poly.pdbx_strand_id
1 'polypeptide(L)'
;MYAQPQFKVVYTSGTFDLFHSNHLSLLKRAKQLCKMLIVGVNTDELVCSYKNPPTIPFEERIAIVDALSCVDMAIPQKTLDHSETLEKINADCFVVGDDWYPKYDYLREHGVCVVYLPYGLGISTSSLKKSIADDYSRLISKTKSHDNPDPRITSGKSSEFPQASVLPAAVKTMR
;
A
#
# COMPACT_ATOMS: atom_id res chain seq x y z
N MET A 1 19.74 -8.10 -22.93
CA MET A 1 18.98 -7.02 -23.59
C MET A 1 17.83 -6.66 -22.65
N TYR A 2 17.86 -5.52 -21.97
CA TYR A 2 16.73 -5.12 -21.12
C TYR A 2 15.61 -4.64 -22.06
N ALA A 3 14.41 -5.19 -21.89
CA ALA A 3 13.23 -4.75 -22.63
C ALA A 3 13.01 -3.25 -22.35
N GLN A 4 12.76 -2.45 -23.39
CA GLN A 4 12.42 -1.04 -23.22
C GLN A 4 11.07 -0.94 -22.49
N PRO A 5 10.92 0.01 -21.56
CA PRO A 5 9.65 0.19 -20.87
C PRO A 5 8.53 0.49 -21.87
N GLN A 6 7.40 -0.21 -21.70
CA GLN A 6 6.26 -0.14 -22.61
C GLN A 6 5.48 1.16 -22.46
N PHE A 7 5.45 1.73 -21.24
CA PHE A 7 4.69 2.93 -20.90
C PHE A 7 5.60 4.04 -20.39
N LYS A 8 5.19 5.28 -20.55
CA LYS A 8 5.89 6.43 -19.95
C LYS A 8 5.55 6.52 -18.47
N VAL A 9 4.25 6.56 -18.14
CA VAL A 9 3.73 6.70 -16.78
C VAL A 9 2.78 5.55 -16.49
N VAL A 10 3.10 4.78 -15.46
CA VAL A 10 2.19 3.78 -14.89
C VAL A 10 1.72 4.28 -13.53
N TYR A 11 0.43 4.10 -13.27
CA TYR A 11 -0.18 4.31 -11.99
C TYR A 11 -0.64 2.98 -11.40
N THR A 12 -0.49 2.83 -10.11
CA THR A 12 -1.11 1.75 -9.32
C THR A 12 -1.59 2.32 -8.00
N SER A 13 -2.58 1.71 -7.39
CA SER A 13 -3.06 2.17 -6.08
C SER A 13 -3.34 1.03 -5.13
N GLY A 14 -3.30 1.34 -3.84
CA GLY A 14 -3.60 0.37 -2.80
C GLY A 14 -3.58 0.96 -1.40
N THR A 15 -4.02 0.16 -0.43
CA THR A 15 -3.94 0.55 0.98
C THR A 15 -2.53 0.43 1.53
N PHE A 16 -1.78 -0.59 1.12
CA PHE A 16 -0.41 -0.90 1.56
C PHE A 16 -0.28 -1.03 3.09
N ASP A 17 -1.34 -1.50 3.76
CA ASP A 17 -1.34 -1.77 5.19
C ASP A 17 -0.47 -2.99 5.52
N LEU A 18 0.31 -2.94 6.62
CA LEU A 18 1.27 -3.97 6.99
C LEU A 18 2.12 -4.38 5.76
N PHE A 19 2.84 -3.44 5.18
CA PHE A 19 3.57 -3.62 3.92
C PHE A 19 4.36 -4.93 3.89
N HIS A 20 4.15 -5.74 2.84
CA HIS A 20 4.72 -7.08 2.72
C HIS A 20 5.22 -7.39 1.31
N SER A 21 5.84 -8.55 1.13
CA SER A 21 6.50 -8.95 -0.12
C SER A 21 5.59 -8.95 -1.35
N ASN A 22 4.28 -9.26 -1.21
CA ASN A 22 3.35 -9.20 -2.34
C ASN A 22 3.11 -7.77 -2.81
N HIS A 23 3.00 -6.79 -1.89
CA HIS A 23 2.98 -5.37 -2.25
C HIS A 23 4.25 -4.98 -3.01
N LEU A 24 5.42 -5.33 -2.47
CA LEU A 24 6.70 -5.04 -3.12
C LEU A 24 6.81 -5.69 -4.51
N SER A 25 6.37 -6.94 -4.65
CA SER A 25 6.39 -7.66 -5.93
C SER A 25 5.53 -6.98 -6.98
N LEU A 26 4.30 -6.55 -6.62
CA LEU A 26 3.42 -5.78 -7.50
C LEU A 26 4.11 -4.51 -8.00
N LEU A 27 4.66 -3.72 -7.07
CA LEU A 27 5.32 -2.44 -7.40
C LEU A 27 6.56 -2.64 -8.28
N LYS A 28 7.41 -3.63 -7.99
CA LYS A 28 8.57 -3.96 -8.83
C LYS A 28 8.17 -4.38 -10.24
N ARG A 29 7.12 -5.18 -10.39
CA ARG A 29 6.62 -5.61 -11.70
C ARG A 29 5.98 -4.45 -12.46
N ALA A 30 5.21 -3.59 -11.79
CA ALA A 30 4.67 -2.37 -12.38
C ALA A 30 5.80 -1.45 -12.88
N LYS A 31 6.87 -1.28 -12.08
CA LYS A 31 8.04 -0.48 -12.48
C LYS A 31 8.75 -1.00 -13.73
N GLN A 32 8.77 -2.32 -13.93
CA GLN A 32 9.37 -2.91 -15.14
C GLN A 32 8.63 -2.54 -16.43
N LEU A 33 7.36 -2.14 -16.33
CA LEU A 33 6.53 -1.76 -17.48
C LEU A 33 6.70 -0.30 -17.90
N CYS A 34 7.31 0.56 -17.07
CA CYS A 34 7.29 2.01 -17.27
C CYS A 34 8.61 2.71 -17.00
N LYS A 35 8.68 3.93 -17.48
CA LYS A 35 9.75 4.88 -17.12
C LYS A 35 9.50 5.48 -15.73
N MET A 36 8.24 5.84 -15.44
CA MET A 36 7.82 6.48 -14.19
C MET A 36 6.68 5.67 -13.56
N LEU A 37 6.87 5.22 -12.33
CA LEU A 37 5.83 4.58 -11.52
C LEU A 37 5.34 5.56 -10.46
N ILE A 38 4.05 5.90 -10.56
CA ILE A 38 3.35 6.70 -9.55
C ILE A 38 2.43 5.77 -8.75
N VAL A 39 2.47 5.86 -7.43
CA VAL A 39 1.71 4.98 -6.54
C VAL A 39 0.74 5.79 -5.71
N GLY A 40 -0.56 5.52 -5.87
CA GLY A 40 -1.62 6.05 -5.03
C GLY A 40 -1.75 5.26 -3.73
N VAL A 41 -1.52 5.90 -2.60
CA VAL A 41 -1.75 5.31 -1.28
C VAL A 41 -3.13 5.76 -0.79
N ASN A 42 -4.04 4.80 -0.54
CA ASN A 42 -5.39 5.12 -0.08
C ASN A 42 -5.34 5.79 1.29
N THR A 43 -6.00 6.96 1.43
CA THR A 43 -6.12 7.65 2.72
C THR A 43 -6.96 6.81 3.70
N ASP A 44 -6.84 7.09 4.98
CA ASP A 44 -7.59 6.34 6.00
C ASP A 44 -9.10 6.58 5.84
N GLU A 45 -9.53 7.79 5.47
CA GLU A 45 -10.92 8.11 5.18
C GLU A 45 -11.45 7.27 4.02
N LEU A 46 -10.66 7.17 2.92
CA LEU A 46 -11.06 6.33 1.79
C LEU A 46 -11.18 4.86 2.21
N VAL A 47 -10.20 4.34 2.95
CA VAL A 47 -10.22 2.95 3.40
C VAL A 47 -11.43 2.67 4.28
N CYS A 48 -11.71 3.54 5.26
CA CYS A 48 -12.85 3.41 6.19
C CYS A 48 -14.22 3.46 5.48
N SER A 49 -14.29 4.02 4.27
CA SER A 49 -15.55 4.09 3.51
C SER A 49 -16.00 2.73 2.95
N TYR A 50 -15.10 1.73 2.83
CA TYR A 50 -15.44 0.44 2.22
C TYR A 50 -14.90 -0.80 2.96
N LYS A 51 -14.07 -0.62 3.99
CA LYS A 51 -13.56 -1.72 4.84
C LYS A 51 -13.10 -1.21 6.21
N ASN A 52 -12.64 -2.13 7.06
CA ASN A 52 -12.08 -1.77 8.37
C ASN A 52 -10.85 -0.87 8.25
N PRO A 53 -10.62 0.03 9.22
CA PRO A 53 -9.44 0.90 9.26
C PRO A 53 -8.14 0.13 9.07
N PRO A 54 -7.14 0.73 8.41
CA PRO A 54 -5.82 0.13 8.34
C PRO A 54 -5.16 0.11 9.72
N THR A 55 -4.23 -0.82 9.92
CA THR A 55 -3.43 -0.91 11.17
C THR A 55 -2.40 0.19 11.25
N ILE A 56 -1.80 0.52 10.10
CA ILE A 56 -0.77 1.56 10.00
C ILE A 56 -1.43 2.83 9.46
N PRO A 57 -1.28 4.00 10.13
CA PRO A 57 -1.81 5.28 9.68
C PRO A 57 -1.32 5.67 8.28
N PHE A 58 -2.11 6.50 7.59
CA PHE A 58 -1.83 6.90 6.21
C PHE A 58 -0.42 7.48 6.02
N GLU A 59 0.00 8.37 6.91
CA GLU A 59 1.29 9.07 6.84
C GLU A 59 2.48 8.10 6.85
N GLU A 60 2.40 7.06 7.67
CA GLU A 60 3.42 6.02 7.74
C GLU A 60 3.42 5.14 6.49
N ARG A 61 2.21 4.80 5.98
CA ARG A 61 2.08 3.95 4.80
C ARG A 61 2.63 4.64 3.55
N ILE A 62 2.31 5.92 3.35
CA ILE A 62 2.79 6.68 2.21
C ILE A 62 4.30 6.93 2.30
N ALA A 63 4.84 7.19 3.50
CA ALA A 63 6.27 7.35 3.71
C ALA A 63 7.06 6.08 3.36
N ILE A 64 6.56 4.90 3.76
CA ILE A 64 7.18 3.61 3.39
C ILE A 64 7.16 3.41 1.87
N VAL A 65 6.02 3.67 1.22
CA VAL A 65 5.88 3.46 -0.23
C VAL A 65 6.78 4.43 -1.01
N ASP A 66 6.86 5.69 -0.61
CA ASP A 66 7.68 6.71 -1.29
C ASP A 66 9.19 6.43 -1.14
N ALA A 67 9.61 5.78 -0.07
CA ALA A 67 11.00 5.40 0.16
C ALA A 67 11.48 4.23 -0.71
N LEU A 68 10.58 3.51 -1.41
CA LEU A 68 10.95 2.35 -2.22
C LEU A 68 11.68 2.78 -3.49
N SER A 69 12.80 2.13 -3.79
CA SER A 69 13.61 2.43 -4.98
C SER A 69 12.91 2.19 -6.32
N CYS A 70 11.84 1.38 -6.34
CA CYS A 70 11.03 1.12 -7.53
C CYS A 70 9.87 2.11 -7.70
N VAL A 71 9.65 3.02 -6.76
CA VAL A 71 8.60 4.04 -6.80
C VAL A 71 9.24 5.39 -7.10
N ASP A 72 8.73 6.09 -8.10
CA ASP A 72 9.23 7.42 -8.45
C ASP A 72 8.48 8.52 -7.69
N MET A 73 7.19 8.27 -7.36
CA MET A 73 6.36 9.20 -6.60
C MET A 73 5.23 8.44 -5.90
N ALA A 74 4.99 8.73 -4.63
CA ALA A 74 3.78 8.31 -3.92
C ALA A 74 2.83 9.51 -3.73
N ILE A 75 1.54 9.31 -3.99
CA ILE A 75 0.50 10.34 -3.87
C ILE A 75 -0.69 9.83 -3.04
N PRO A 76 -1.42 10.73 -2.35
CA PRO A 76 -2.66 10.36 -1.69
C PRO A 76 -3.73 9.94 -2.69
N GLN A 77 -4.38 8.79 -2.48
CA GLN A 77 -5.58 8.37 -3.20
C GLN A 77 -6.80 8.57 -2.31
N LYS A 78 -7.73 9.43 -2.73
CA LYS A 78 -8.88 9.87 -1.93
C LYS A 78 -10.21 9.29 -2.37
N THR A 79 -10.27 8.66 -3.57
CA THR A 79 -11.50 8.13 -4.18
C THR A 79 -11.27 6.72 -4.71
N LEU A 80 -12.35 5.93 -4.84
CA LEU A 80 -12.29 4.61 -5.49
C LEU A 80 -12.28 4.70 -7.02
N ASP A 81 -12.74 5.82 -7.56
CA ASP A 81 -12.60 6.14 -8.97
C ASP A 81 -11.24 6.76 -9.23
N HIS A 82 -10.49 6.19 -10.15
CA HIS A 82 -9.14 6.62 -10.49
C HIS A 82 -9.07 7.55 -11.70
N SER A 83 -10.18 7.78 -12.41
CA SER A 83 -10.21 8.52 -13.69
C SER A 83 -9.58 9.90 -13.57
N GLU A 84 -10.00 10.70 -12.58
CA GLU A 84 -9.47 12.05 -12.36
C GLU A 84 -7.96 12.03 -12.00
N THR A 85 -7.53 11.04 -11.20
CA THR A 85 -6.12 10.90 -10.81
C THR A 85 -5.28 10.57 -12.04
N LEU A 86 -5.71 9.60 -12.86
CA LEU A 86 -5.01 9.17 -14.07
C LEU A 86 -4.89 10.30 -15.09
N GLU A 87 -5.94 11.10 -15.27
CA GLU A 87 -5.93 12.27 -16.13
C GLU A 87 -4.92 13.32 -15.65
N LYS A 88 -4.96 13.68 -14.36
CA LYS A 88 -4.06 14.70 -13.77
C LYS A 88 -2.58 14.34 -13.89
N ILE A 89 -2.24 13.06 -13.79
CA ILE A 89 -0.84 12.60 -13.88
C ILE A 89 -0.47 12.16 -15.29
N ASN A 90 -1.36 12.26 -16.28
CA ASN A 90 -1.19 11.77 -17.65
C ASN A 90 -0.68 10.32 -17.69
N ALA A 91 -1.34 9.43 -16.93
CA ALA A 91 -0.94 8.04 -16.88
C ALA A 91 -1.35 7.28 -18.15
N ASP A 92 -0.42 6.55 -18.75
CA ASP A 92 -0.68 5.71 -19.92
C ASP A 92 -1.33 4.37 -19.53
N CYS A 93 -1.08 3.91 -18.29
CA CYS A 93 -1.50 2.59 -17.85
C CYS A 93 -1.81 2.58 -16.35
N PHE A 94 -2.89 1.85 -16.00
CA PHE A 94 -3.23 1.48 -14.63
C PHE A 94 -2.88 0.01 -14.39
N VAL A 95 -2.07 -0.26 -13.39
CA VAL A 95 -1.67 -1.62 -12.98
C VAL A 95 -2.31 -1.97 -11.66
N VAL A 96 -2.89 -3.16 -11.58
CA VAL A 96 -3.57 -3.66 -10.37
C VAL A 96 -3.44 -5.18 -10.25
N GLY A 97 -3.67 -5.75 -9.07
CA GLY A 97 -3.73 -7.20 -8.88
C GLY A 97 -4.92 -7.82 -9.65
N ASP A 98 -4.75 -9.06 -10.12
CA ASP A 98 -5.77 -9.79 -10.88
C ASP A 98 -7.00 -10.18 -10.05
N ASP A 99 -6.89 -10.14 -8.73
CA ASP A 99 -8.01 -10.27 -7.78
C ASP A 99 -9.07 -9.16 -7.93
N TRP A 100 -8.74 -8.08 -8.65
CA TRP A 100 -9.64 -6.98 -8.96
C TRP A 100 -10.28 -7.05 -10.36
N TYR A 101 -9.97 -8.07 -11.15
CA TYR A 101 -10.55 -8.24 -12.49
C TYR A 101 -12.06 -8.48 -12.41
N PRO A 102 -12.90 -7.88 -13.29
CA PRO A 102 -12.62 -6.84 -14.29
C PRO A 102 -12.98 -5.41 -13.82
N LYS A 103 -12.93 -5.14 -12.53
CA LYS A 103 -13.48 -3.93 -11.88
C LYS A 103 -13.02 -2.61 -12.51
N TYR A 104 -11.81 -2.56 -13.05
CA TYR A 104 -11.22 -1.34 -13.57
C TYR A 104 -11.22 -1.25 -15.10
N ASP A 105 -11.91 -2.13 -15.80
CA ASP A 105 -11.95 -2.12 -17.27
C ASP A 105 -12.61 -0.86 -17.84
N TYR A 106 -13.47 -0.17 -17.07
CA TYR A 106 -14.05 1.11 -17.45
C TYR A 106 -12.99 2.20 -17.76
N LEU A 107 -11.81 2.10 -17.19
CA LEU A 107 -10.72 3.06 -17.44
C LEU A 107 -10.21 3.00 -18.88
N ARG A 108 -10.45 1.90 -19.60
CA ARG A 108 -10.10 1.76 -21.03
C ARG A 108 -10.89 2.74 -21.91
N GLU A 109 -12.12 3.09 -21.50
CA GLU A 109 -12.96 4.08 -22.18
C GLU A 109 -12.36 5.49 -22.08
N HIS A 110 -11.50 5.73 -21.08
CA HIS A 110 -10.73 6.96 -20.91
C HIS A 110 -9.35 6.92 -21.58
N GLY A 111 -9.09 5.92 -22.43
CA GLY A 111 -7.83 5.79 -23.16
C GLY A 111 -6.65 5.25 -22.32
N VAL A 112 -6.91 4.76 -21.10
CA VAL A 112 -5.89 4.21 -20.21
C VAL A 112 -5.79 2.70 -20.41
N CYS A 113 -4.58 2.17 -20.61
CA CYS A 113 -4.35 0.74 -20.60
C CYS A 113 -4.56 0.19 -19.18
N VAL A 114 -5.24 -0.96 -19.05
CA VAL A 114 -5.39 -1.63 -17.75
C VAL A 114 -4.71 -2.99 -17.78
N VAL A 115 -3.77 -3.19 -16.86
CA VAL A 115 -2.98 -4.43 -16.73
C VAL A 115 -3.27 -5.06 -15.38
N TYR A 116 -3.78 -6.28 -15.39
CA TYR A 116 -3.99 -7.10 -14.20
C TYR A 116 -2.78 -8.01 -14.02
N LEU A 117 -2.05 -7.83 -12.93
CA LEU A 117 -0.89 -8.67 -12.62
C LEU A 117 -1.29 -9.76 -11.62
N PRO A 118 -0.85 -11.03 -11.84
CA PRO A 118 -1.10 -12.10 -10.89
C PRO A 118 -0.68 -11.68 -9.47
N TYR A 119 -1.62 -11.78 -8.52
CA TYR A 119 -1.34 -11.51 -7.13
C TYR A 119 -0.56 -12.68 -6.52
N GLY A 120 0.46 -12.38 -5.72
CA GLY A 120 1.32 -13.41 -5.13
C GLY A 120 0.56 -14.25 -4.10
N LEU A 121 0.85 -15.55 -4.08
CA LEU A 121 0.33 -16.47 -3.07
C LEU A 121 1.13 -16.33 -1.75
N GLY A 122 0.48 -16.64 -0.64
CA GLY A 122 1.12 -16.86 0.66
C GLY A 122 0.90 -15.76 1.68
N ILE A 123 1.36 -14.52 1.45
CA ILE A 123 1.25 -13.44 2.44
C ILE A 123 0.22 -12.39 2.02
N SER A 124 -0.61 -11.95 2.96
CA SER A 124 -1.55 -10.84 2.80
C SER A 124 -1.71 -10.08 4.10
N THR A 125 -2.18 -8.83 4.02
CA THR A 125 -2.52 -8.04 5.22
C THR A 125 -3.47 -8.80 6.16
N SER A 126 -4.47 -9.48 5.61
CA SER A 126 -5.45 -10.26 6.40
C SER A 126 -4.80 -11.46 7.08
N SER A 127 -3.89 -12.18 6.41
CA SER A 127 -3.16 -13.30 7.01
C SER A 127 -2.21 -12.82 8.12
N LEU A 128 -1.56 -11.68 7.93
CA LEU A 128 -0.71 -11.06 8.97
C LEU A 128 -1.53 -10.65 10.19
N LYS A 129 -2.65 -9.96 10.00
CA LYS A 129 -3.54 -9.58 11.11
C LYS A 129 -4.02 -10.80 11.89
N LYS A 130 -4.39 -11.88 11.19
CA LYS A 130 -4.80 -13.14 11.83
C LYS A 130 -3.64 -13.75 12.64
N SER A 131 -2.45 -13.86 12.05
CA SER A 131 -1.28 -14.41 12.75
C SER A 131 -0.96 -13.63 14.03
N ILE A 132 -0.96 -12.30 13.96
CA ILE A 132 -0.72 -11.43 15.12
C ILE A 132 -1.78 -11.67 16.20
N ALA A 133 -3.05 -11.75 15.84
CA ALA A 133 -4.14 -11.99 16.79
C ALA A 133 -4.04 -13.38 17.44
N ASP A 134 -3.71 -14.41 16.67
CA ASP A 134 -3.52 -15.78 17.17
C ASP A 134 -2.32 -15.86 18.14
N ASP A 135 -1.20 -15.21 17.82
CA ASP A 135 -0.01 -15.16 18.67
C ASP A 135 -0.30 -14.40 19.98
N TYR A 136 -0.98 -13.27 19.89
CA TYR A 136 -1.42 -12.51 21.08
C TYR A 136 -2.34 -13.32 21.99
N SER A 137 -3.29 -14.03 21.42
CA SER A 137 -4.21 -14.92 22.17
C SER A 137 -3.45 -16.05 22.89
N ARG A 138 -2.44 -16.64 22.25
CA ARG A 138 -1.56 -17.65 22.86
C ARG A 138 -0.73 -17.08 24.02
N LEU A 139 -0.21 -15.87 23.87
CA LEU A 139 0.56 -15.19 24.94
C LEU A 139 -0.33 -14.97 26.19
N ILE A 140 -1.53 -14.42 26.01
CA ILE A 140 -2.47 -14.19 27.13
C ILE A 140 -2.87 -15.52 27.82
N SER A 141 -3.08 -16.59 27.06
CA SER A 141 -3.45 -17.89 27.66
C SER A 141 -2.30 -18.46 28.51
N LYS A 142 -1.05 -18.27 28.09
CA LYS A 142 0.15 -18.68 28.86
C LYS A 142 0.35 -17.85 30.14
N THR A 143 0.09 -16.53 30.09
CA THR A 143 0.21 -15.68 31.28
C THR A 143 -0.86 -15.97 32.34
N LYS A 144 -2.05 -16.39 31.94
CA LYS A 144 -3.12 -16.82 32.88
C LYS A 144 -2.82 -18.15 33.57
N SER A 145 -1.93 -18.97 33.01
CA SER A 145 -1.51 -20.25 33.61
C SER A 145 -0.30 -20.13 34.54
N HIS A 146 0.37 -18.99 34.61
CA HIS A 146 1.44 -18.66 35.55
C HIS A 146 1.05 -17.36 36.25
N ASP A 147 0.87 -17.39 37.58
CA ASP A 147 0.47 -16.27 38.45
C ASP A 147 1.53 -15.12 38.51
N ASN A 148 2.24 -14.85 37.43
CA ASN A 148 3.18 -13.74 37.34
C ASN A 148 3.02 -13.02 35.98
N PRO A 149 2.19 -11.95 35.90
CA PRO A 149 2.01 -11.21 34.68
C PRO A 149 3.32 -10.52 34.27
N ASP A 150 3.78 -10.72 33.02
CA ASP A 150 4.91 -9.97 32.47
C ASP A 150 4.60 -8.46 32.53
N PRO A 151 5.37 -7.67 33.27
CA PRO A 151 5.12 -6.23 33.48
C PRO A 151 5.08 -5.43 32.18
N ARG A 152 5.57 -5.98 31.07
CA ARG A 152 5.53 -5.36 29.73
C ARG A 152 4.15 -5.40 29.06
N ILE A 153 3.23 -6.26 29.57
CA ILE A 153 1.88 -6.42 29.01
C ILE A 153 0.86 -5.51 29.71
N THR A 154 1.16 -5.06 30.93
CA THR A 154 0.23 -4.25 31.75
C THR A 154 0.33 -2.73 31.53
N SER A 155 1.32 -2.24 30.80
CA SER A 155 1.48 -0.81 30.52
C SER A 155 0.96 -0.41 29.14
N GLY A 156 -0.26 -0.81 28.82
CA GLY A 156 -1.02 -0.23 27.69
C GLY A 156 -1.49 1.19 28.01
N LYS A 157 -0.57 2.10 28.33
CA LYS A 157 -0.83 3.52 28.13
C LYS A 157 -0.86 3.76 26.65
N SER A 158 -2.01 4.25 26.16
CA SER A 158 -2.13 4.89 24.87
C SER A 158 -0.96 5.89 24.71
N SER A 159 0.12 5.43 24.06
CA SER A 159 1.15 6.35 23.62
C SER A 159 0.54 7.12 22.45
N GLU A 160 0.16 8.36 22.71
CA GLU A 160 0.04 9.35 21.65
C GLU A 160 1.38 9.34 20.92
N PHE A 161 1.36 8.85 19.67
CA PHE A 161 2.53 8.99 18.81
C PHE A 161 2.78 10.48 18.63
N PRO A 162 4.02 10.98 18.87
CA PRO A 162 4.32 12.37 18.58
C PRO A 162 4.02 12.59 17.09
N GLN A 163 3.22 13.60 16.80
CA GLN A 163 2.96 14.02 15.42
C GLN A 163 4.31 14.26 14.76
N ALA A 164 4.63 13.42 13.77
CA ALA A 164 5.82 13.62 12.96
C ALA A 164 5.69 14.98 12.28
N SER A 165 6.62 15.88 12.59
CA SER A 165 6.76 17.13 11.86
C SER A 165 6.97 16.79 10.40
N VAL A 166 6.04 17.18 9.54
CA VAL A 166 6.10 17.02 8.10
C VAL A 166 7.38 17.68 7.61
N LEU A 167 8.39 16.87 7.31
CA LEU A 167 9.54 17.37 6.55
C LEU A 167 9.03 17.74 5.15
N PRO A 168 9.37 18.94 4.66
CA PRO A 168 8.99 19.32 3.30
C PRO A 168 9.58 18.31 2.31
N ALA A 169 8.76 17.86 1.38
CA ALA A 169 9.15 16.95 0.31
C ALA A 169 10.42 17.47 -0.37
N ALA A 170 11.53 16.81 -0.14
CA ALA A 170 12.75 17.08 -0.89
C ALA A 170 12.47 16.67 -2.34
N VAL A 171 12.47 17.67 -3.23
CA VAL A 171 12.44 17.48 -4.67
C VAL A 171 13.62 16.58 -5.02
N LYS A 172 13.34 15.31 -5.35
CA LYS A 172 14.37 14.43 -5.92
C LYS A 172 14.82 15.02 -7.26
N THR A 173 15.98 15.66 -7.25
CA THR A 173 16.62 16.17 -8.47
C THR A 173 16.90 14.97 -9.38
N MET A 174 16.31 14.99 -10.58
CA MET A 174 16.57 14.01 -11.63
C MET A 174 18.09 13.92 -11.90
N ARG A 175 18.63 12.73 -11.78
CA ARG A 175 19.88 12.32 -12.41
C ARG A 175 19.61 11.31 -13.50
#